data_f431451e4428fb344afd2fb5617da054
#
_entry.id   f431451e4428fb344afd2fb5617da054
#
_cell.length_a   1.000
_cell.length_b   1.000
_cell.length_c   1.000
_cell.angle_alpha   90.00
_cell.angle_beta   90.00
_cell.angle_gamma   90.00
#
_symmetry.space_group_name_H-M   'P 1'
#
loop_
_entity.id
_entity.type
_entity.pdbx_description
1 polymer ?
#
loop_
_entity_poly.entity_id
_entity_poly.type
_entity_poly.pdbx_seq_one_letter_code
_entity_poly.pdbx_strand_id
1 'polypeptide(L)'
;VPHPLAILQTVFGFPGFRGRQLDVIERVMAGVNTLAVMPTGAGKSLCYQVPALALPGTCIVVSPLIALMHDQLRAAEAVGIRAATLTSVDTNRAETIERYTSGALDLLYVAPERASGSGFRELLDRAPVALFAIDEAHCVSEWGHDFRPDYRLLRPLLDRFGHVPRLALTATADAHTRADILAQLGIPHDGLILAGFDRPNIRYAMSPRSGTTKQVADLVAATPGPGIVYVQSRAGTDKLADALSATGRPVRAYHAGLDPAVRAANQSAFVASEDMVMCATIAFGMGIDKPDVRFVAHAGLPKSIEAYYQETGRAGRDGDPAVAHLFWGADDFARARQRLGEVAEDRIAGERVRLAALASPG
;
A
#
# COMPACT_ATOMS: atom_id res chain seq x y z
N VAL A 1 -15.95 14.01 22.27
CA VAL A 1 -15.00 13.46 21.28
C VAL A 1 -14.04 14.57 20.91
N PRO A 2 -12.71 14.36 21.00
CA PRO A 2 -11.71 15.35 20.62
C PRO A 2 -11.87 15.75 19.14
N HIS A 3 -11.61 17.02 18.84
CA HIS A 3 -11.71 17.51 17.47
C HIS A 3 -10.55 16.95 16.61
N PRO A 4 -10.79 16.42 15.40
CA PRO A 4 -9.75 15.80 14.56
C PRO A 4 -8.52 16.67 14.33
N LEU A 5 -8.70 17.97 14.10
CA LEU A 5 -7.59 18.91 13.89
C LEU A 5 -6.72 19.07 15.15
N ALA A 6 -7.33 19.06 16.34
CA ALA A 6 -6.56 19.11 17.58
C ALA A 6 -5.68 17.89 17.75
N ILE A 7 -6.19 16.68 17.45
CA ILE A 7 -5.40 15.45 17.46
C ILE A 7 -4.25 15.54 16.45
N LEU A 8 -4.53 15.98 15.22
CA LEU A 8 -3.51 16.13 14.18
C LEU A 8 -2.35 17.03 14.63
N GLN A 9 -2.67 18.15 15.26
CA GLN A 9 -1.68 19.14 15.72
C GLN A 9 -0.91 18.67 16.94
N THR A 10 -1.58 18.07 17.92
CA THR A 10 -0.96 17.74 19.21
C THR A 10 -0.21 16.41 19.19
N VAL A 11 -0.69 15.41 18.41
CA VAL A 11 -0.08 14.07 18.35
C VAL A 11 0.88 13.98 17.19
N PHE A 12 0.49 14.45 16.00
CA PHE A 12 1.28 14.28 14.78
C PHE A 12 2.13 15.51 14.41
N GLY A 13 1.88 16.66 15.03
CA GLY A 13 2.63 17.89 14.77
C GLY A 13 2.33 18.54 13.41
N PHE A 14 1.28 18.13 12.71
CA PHE A 14 0.92 18.71 11.42
C PHE A 14 -0.03 19.89 11.59
N PRO A 15 0.17 20.99 10.84
CA PRO A 15 -0.66 22.20 10.97
C PRO A 15 -2.08 22.02 10.41
N GLY A 16 -2.29 21.10 9.49
CA GLY A 16 -3.59 20.86 8.84
C GLY A 16 -3.64 19.60 8.01
N PHE A 17 -4.84 19.15 7.72
CA PHE A 17 -5.08 17.99 6.84
C PHE A 17 -4.76 18.32 5.38
N ARG A 18 -4.41 17.29 4.61
CA ARG A 18 -4.12 17.39 3.18
C ARG A 18 -5.24 16.77 2.35
N GLY A 19 -5.54 17.36 1.20
CA GLY A 19 -6.54 16.83 0.26
C GLY A 19 -7.87 16.47 0.91
N ARG A 20 -8.30 15.23 0.77
CA ARG A 20 -9.58 14.74 1.28
C ARG A 20 -9.49 14.03 2.64
N GLN A 21 -8.36 14.12 3.36
CA GLN A 21 -8.18 13.44 4.65
C GLN A 21 -9.28 13.78 5.65
N LEU A 22 -9.59 15.09 5.82
CA LEU A 22 -10.60 15.55 6.76
C LEU A 22 -11.99 15.00 6.41
N ASP A 23 -12.35 15.02 5.12
CA ASP A 23 -13.66 14.50 4.67
C ASP A 23 -13.82 13.01 5.02
N VAL A 24 -12.76 12.22 4.84
CA VAL A 24 -12.75 10.79 5.19
C VAL A 24 -12.89 10.61 6.70
N ILE A 25 -12.12 11.35 7.48
CA ILE A 25 -12.11 11.27 8.95
C ILE A 25 -13.49 11.64 9.51
N GLU A 26 -14.08 12.74 9.07
CA GLU A 26 -15.38 13.21 9.55
C GLU A 26 -16.49 12.20 9.23
N ARG A 27 -16.50 11.64 8.01
CA ARG A 27 -17.47 10.59 7.63
C ARG A 27 -17.37 9.36 8.51
N VAL A 28 -16.16 8.85 8.71
CA VAL A 28 -15.90 7.69 9.55
C VAL A 28 -16.30 7.95 11.00
N MET A 29 -15.95 9.11 11.54
CA MET A 29 -16.35 9.51 12.90
C MET A 29 -17.85 9.72 13.07
N ALA A 30 -18.55 10.04 11.98
CA ALA A 30 -20.02 10.07 11.93
C ALA A 30 -20.66 8.68 11.78
N GLY A 31 -19.88 7.60 11.76
CA GLY A 31 -20.36 6.22 11.62
C GLY A 31 -20.67 5.80 10.19
N VAL A 32 -20.20 6.55 9.18
CA VAL A 32 -20.47 6.28 7.77
C VAL A 32 -19.42 5.35 7.19
N ASN A 33 -19.85 4.21 6.66
CA ASN A 33 -18.96 3.29 5.93
C ASN A 33 -18.38 3.97 4.69
N THR A 34 -17.05 3.95 4.54
CA THR A 34 -16.36 4.77 3.55
C THR A 34 -15.31 3.96 2.79
N LEU A 35 -15.26 4.13 1.47
CA LEU A 35 -14.13 3.75 0.61
C LEU A 35 -13.41 5.02 0.18
N ALA A 36 -12.17 5.17 0.60
CA ALA A 36 -11.32 6.28 0.21
C ALA A 36 -10.23 5.82 -0.78
N VAL A 37 -10.29 6.31 -2.00
CA VAL A 37 -9.25 6.11 -3.01
C VAL A 37 -8.36 7.34 -3.00
N MET A 38 -7.15 7.18 -2.46
CA MET A 38 -6.22 8.27 -2.19
C MET A 38 -4.82 7.88 -2.68
N PRO A 39 -4.09 8.75 -3.38
CA PRO A 39 -2.78 8.41 -3.93
C PRO A 39 -1.79 7.99 -2.86
N THR A 40 -0.76 7.25 -3.27
CA THR A 40 0.38 6.94 -2.41
C THR A 40 1.02 8.25 -1.92
N GLY A 41 1.37 8.31 -0.63
CA GLY A 41 1.92 9.53 -0.01
C GLY A 41 0.87 10.56 0.43
N ALA A 42 -0.43 10.32 0.20
CA ALA A 42 -1.50 11.19 0.68
C ALA A 42 -1.78 11.07 2.19
N GLY A 43 -1.00 10.27 2.93
CA GLY A 43 -1.18 10.08 4.36
C GLY A 43 -2.45 9.32 4.72
N LYS A 44 -2.73 8.20 4.02
CA LYS A 44 -3.90 7.34 4.26
C LYS A 44 -4.01 6.84 5.70
N SER A 45 -2.88 6.57 6.36
CA SER A 45 -2.85 6.10 7.75
C SER A 45 -3.49 7.09 8.73
N LEU A 46 -3.36 8.39 8.52
CA LEU A 46 -4.03 9.41 9.34
C LEU A 46 -5.56 9.26 9.32
N CYS A 47 -6.12 8.75 8.23
CA CYS A 47 -7.57 8.57 8.08
C CYS A 47 -8.16 7.53 9.05
N TYR A 48 -7.35 6.64 9.61
CA TYR A 48 -7.78 5.74 10.68
C TYR A 48 -7.10 6.01 12.01
N GLN A 49 -5.88 6.55 12.03
CA GLN A 49 -5.16 6.87 13.27
C GLN A 49 -5.83 8.01 14.06
N VAL A 50 -6.28 9.06 13.36
CA VAL A 50 -7.00 10.17 14.01
C VAL A 50 -8.34 9.70 14.60
N PRO A 51 -9.22 8.98 13.87
CA PRO A 51 -10.42 8.38 14.47
C PRO A 51 -10.13 7.41 15.60
N ALA A 52 -9.06 6.61 15.52
CA ALA A 52 -8.69 5.68 16.59
C ALA A 52 -8.40 6.38 17.92
N LEU A 53 -7.84 7.60 17.87
CA LEU A 53 -7.58 8.43 19.06
C LEU A 53 -8.81 9.22 19.53
N ALA A 54 -9.79 9.41 18.65
CA ALA A 54 -11.00 10.19 18.93
C ALA A 54 -12.16 9.33 19.44
N LEU A 55 -12.32 8.14 18.90
CA LEU A 55 -13.45 7.25 19.17
C LEU A 55 -13.15 6.30 20.34
N PRO A 56 -14.17 5.93 21.14
CA PRO A 56 -13.98 4.94 22.19
C PRO A 56 -13.79 3.52 21.61
N GLY A 57 -12.81 2.79 22.11
CA GLY A 57 -12.49 1.42 21.69
C GLY A 57 -11.22 1.34 20.85
N THR A 58 -10.95 0.16 20.32
CA THR A 58 -9.76 -0.12 19.51
C THR A 58 -10.10 -0.10 18.01
N CYS A 59 -9.31 0.60 17.21
CA CYS A 59 -9.37 0.49 15.76
C CYS A 59 -8.66 -0.79 15.28
N ILE A 60 -9.36 -1.63 14.55
CA ILE A 60 -8.81 -2.86 13.96
C ILE A 60 -8.37 -2.53 12.53
N VAL A 61 -7.06 -2.66 12.26
CA VAL A 61 -6.47 -2.38 10.95
C VAL A 61 -6.10 -3.68 10.27
N VAL A 62 -6.80 -4.04 9.21
CA VAL A 62 -6.47 -5.19 8.37
C VAL A 62 -5.50 -4.75 7.28
N SER A 63 -4.32 -5.36 7.24
CA SER A 63 -3.26 -5.04 6.26
C SER A 63 -2.66 -6.33 5.68
N PRO A 64 -2.33 -6.35 4.36
CA PRO A 64 -1.92 -7.59 3.69
C PRO A 64 -0.47 -8.01 3.95
N LEU A 65 0.33 -7.14 4.54
CA LEU A 65 1.78 -7.33 4.63
C LEU A 65 2.28 -7.15 6.06
N ILE A 66 2.84 -8.23 6.62
CA ILE A 66 3.41 -8.24 7.98
C ILE A 66 4.52 -7.20 8.13
N ALA A 67 5.41 -7.08 7.14
CA ALA A 67 6.49 -6.08 7.18
C ALA A 67 5.96 -4.65 7.24
N LEU A 68 4.92 -4.33 6.44
CA LEU A 68 4.28 -3.02 6.48
C LEU A 68 3.58 -2.76 7.81
N MET A 69 2.94 -3.77 8.39
CA MET A 69 2.31 -3.66 9.72
C MET A 69 3.34 -3.29 10.80
N HIS A 70 4.52 -3.90 10.78
CA HIS A 70 5.58 -3.59 11.74
C HIS A 70 6.14 -2.17 11.55
N ASP A 71 6.25 -1.68 10.31
CA ASP A 71 6.67 -0.31 10.04
C ASP A 71 5.61 0.70 10.52
N GLN A 72 4.33 0.42 10.25
CA GLN A 72 3.21 1.24 10.72
C GLN A 72 3.07 1.21 12.24
N LEU A 73 3.30 0.06 12.87
CA LEU A 73 3.35 -0.07 14.34
C LEU A 73 4.40 0.85 14.94
N ARG A 74 5.64 0.76 14.46
CA ARG A 74 6.74 1.60 14.95
C ARG A 74 6.46 3.10 14.77
N ALA A 75 5.90 3.47 13.61
CA ALA A 75 5.52 4.87 13.35
C ALA A 75 4.40 5.36 14.27
N ALA A 76 3.42 4.53 14.59
CA ALA A 76 2.35 4.84 15.52
C ALA A 76 2.87 4.99 16.96
N GLU A 77 3.70 4.06 17.41
CA GLU A 77 4.31 4.10 18.74
C GLU A 77 5.24 5.33 18.92
N ALA A 78 5.95 5.72 17.87
CA ALA A 78 6.83 6.89 17.90
C ALA A 78 6.09 8.21 18.21
N VAL A 79 4.80 8.28 17.89
CA VAL A 79 3.94 9.44 18.20
C VAL A 79 3.05 9.20 19.43
N GLY A 80 3.29 8.11 20.17
CA GLY A 80 2.61 7.81 21.43
C GLY A 80 1.27 7.09 21.28
N ILE A 81 0.92 6.56 20.11
CA ILE A 81 -0.28 5.75 19.91
C ILE A 81 -0.04 4.35 20.50
N ARG A 82 -0.99 3.87 21.28
CA ARG A 82 -0.94 2.54 21.88
C ARG A 82 -1.34 1.50 20.85
N ALA A 83 -0.36 0.94 20.16
CA ALA A 83 -0.58 0.01 19.07
C ALA A 83 0.01 -1.38 19.35
N ALA A 84 -0.46 -2.39 18.62
CA ALA A 84 0.09 -3.75 18.63
C ALA A 84 -0.20 -4.44 17.30
N THR A 85 0.51 -5.55 17.02
CA THR A 85 0.22 -6.47 15.91
C THR A 85 -0.29 -7.80 16.44
N LEU A 86 -1.13 -8.48 15.65
CA LEU A 86 -1.58 -9.83 15.91
C LEU A 86 -1.49 -10.66 14.62
N THR A 87 -0.30 -11.18 14.37
CA THR A 87 0.04 -11.95 13.17
C THR A 87 0.47 -13.39 13.52
N SER A 88 0.74 -14.20 12.50
CA SER A 88 1.24 -15.57 12.68
C SER A 88 2.66 -15.65 13.24
N VAL A 89 3.46 -14.58 13.05
CA VAL A 89 4.87 -14.55 13.48
C VAL A 89 5.09 -13.87 14.83
N ASP A 90 4.05 -13.27 15.43
CA ASP A 90 4.17 -12.59 16.71
C ASP A 90 4.35 -13.58 17.86
N THR A 91 5.37 -13.36 18.68
CA THR A 91 5.68 -14.20 19.86
C THR A 91 4.96 -13.75 21.13
N ASN A 92 4.51 -12.49 21.19
CA ASN A 92 3.87 -11.86 22.36
C ASN A 92 2.33 -11.83 22.26
N ARG A 93 1.74 -12.82 21.57
CA ARG A 93 0.29 -12.87 21.31
C ARG A 93 -0.57 -12.75 22.57
N ALA A 94 -0.20 -13.40 23.67
CA ALA A 94 -0.96 -13.37 24.92
C ALA A 94 -1.02 -11.95 25.50
N GLU A 95 0.08 -11.25 25.51
CA GLU A 95 0.17 -9.85 25.95
C GLU A 95 -0.68 -8.92 25.07
N THR A 96 -0.62 -9.09 23.75
CA THR A 96 -1.45 -8.32 22.82
C THR A 96 -2.94 -8.53 23.09
N ILE A 97 -3.37 -9.77 23.32
CA ILE A 97 -4.76 -10.09 23.65
C ILE A 97 -5.16 -9.44 24.98
N GLU A 98 -4.33 -9.48 26.00
CA GLU A 98 -4.57 -8.83 27.29
C GLU A 98 -4.70 -7.31 27.14
N ARG A 99 -3.79 -6.68 26.41
CA ARG A 99 -3.85 -5.24 26.12
C ARG A 99 -5.12 -4.85 25.36
N TYR A 100 -5.54 -5.67 24.40
CA TYR A 100 -6.81 -5.45 23.69
C TYR A 100 -8.02 -5.54 24.64
N THR A 101 -8.11 -6.63 25.39
CA THR A 101 -9.28 -6.90 26.25
C THR A 101 -9.39 -5.96 27.44
N SER A 102 -8.27 -5.38 27.89
CA SER A 102 -8.25 -4.33 28.93
C SER A 102 -8.51 -2.91 28.40
N GLY A 103 -8.67 -2.74 27.08
CA GLY A 103 -8.84 -1.42 26.48
C GLY A 103 -7.55 -0.59 26.43
N ALA A 104 -6.39 -1.23 26.52
CA ALA A 104 -5.09 -0.56 26.50
C ALA A 104 -4.52 -0.35 25.09
N LEU A 105 -5.32 -0.58 24.05
CA LEU A 105 -4.92 -0.36 22.65
C LEU A 105 -5.81 0.68 21.95
N ASP A 106 -5.20 1.57 21.19
CA ASP A 106 -5.86 2.45 20.24
C ASP A 106 -5.94 1.77 18.85
N LEU A 107 -4.86 1.04 18.46
CA LEU A 107 -4.75 0.33 17.18
C LEU A 107 -4.34 -1.12 17.38
N LEU A 108 -5.00 -2.02 16.65
CA LEU A 108 -4.60 -3.41 16.51
C LEU A 108 -4.47 -3.77 15.03
N TYR A 109 -3.25 -4.00 14.57
CA TYR A 109 -2.96 -4.45 13.22
C TYR A 109 -3.09 -5.96 13.11
N VAL A 110 -3.82 -6.45 12.12
CA VAL A 110 -4.05 -7.88 11.89
C VAL A 110 -3.88 -8.23 10.41
N ALA A 111 -3.38 -9.44 10.16
CA ALA A 111 -3.36 -9.99 8.81
C ALA A 111 -4.77 -10.50 8.41
N PRO A 112 -5.14 -10.46 7.12
CA PRO A 112 -6.49 -10.81 6.66
C PRO A 112 -6.87 -12.27 6.97
N GLU A 113 -5.95 -13.22 6.85
CA GLU A 113 -6.15 -14.62 7.22
C GLU A 113 -6.45 -14.80 8.72
N ARG A 114 -5.90 -13.94 9.57
CA ARG A 114 -6.20 -13.93 11.00
C ARG A 114 -7.56 -13.32 11.27
N ALA A 115 -7.87 -12.21 10.62
CA ALA A 115 -9.12 -11.48 10.79
C ALA A 115 -10.36 -12.30 10.35
N SER A 116 -10.20 -13.19 9.37
CA SER A 116 -11.27 -14.06 8.88
C SER A 116 -11.62 -15.22 9.83
N GLY A 117 -10.75 -15.56 10.79
CA GLY A 117 -10.91 -16.67 11.72
C GLY A 117 -12.01 -16.47 12.75
N SER A 118 -12.71 -17.55 13.14
CA SER A 118 -13.76 -17.51 14.17
C SER A 118 -13.25 -17.04 15.53
N GLY A 119 -12.08 -17.52 15.96
CA GLY A 119 -11.47 -17.12 17.23
C GLY A 119 -11.11 -15.63 17.31
N PHE A 120 -10.88 -14.97 16.17
CA PHE A 120 -10.67 -13.53 16.15
C PHE A 120 -11.99 -12.77 16.38
N ARG A 121 -13.10 -13.25 15.81
CA ARG A 121 -14.43 -12.68 16.05
C ARG A 121 -14.83 -12.76 17.53
N GLU A 122 -14.57 -13.89 18.18
CA GLU A 122 -14.81 -14.09 19.61
C GLU A 122 -13.89 -13.19 20.47
N LEU A 123 -12.66 -12.97 20.03
CA LEU A 123 -11.76 -12.02 20.69
C LEU A 123 -12.33 -10.60 20.65
N LEU A 124 -12.83 -10.17 19.50
CA LEU A 124 -13.37 -8.81 19.33
C LEU A 124 -14.63 -8.56 20.17
N ASP A 125 -15.42 -9.58 20.50
CA ASP A 125 -16.58 -9.44 21.40
C ASP A 125 -16.18 -9.04 22.83
N ARG A 126 -14.90 -9.16 23.20
CA ARG A 126 -14.42 -8.97 24.60
C ARG A 126 -14.06 -7.52 24.92
N ALA A 127 -13.97 -6.63 23.93
CA ALA A 127 -13.70 -5.21 24.14
C ALA A 127 -14.32 -4.38 23.01
N PRO A 128 -14.61 -3.08 23.21
CA PRO A 128 -15.18 -2.23 22.20
C PRO A 128 -14.27 -2.07 20.97
N VAL A 129 -14.86 -2.23 19.77
CA VAL A 129 -14.22 -1.91 18.49
C VAL A 129 -14.71 -0.55 18.04
N ALA A 130 -13.78 0.37 17.78
CA ALA A 130 -14.10 1.74 17.37
C ALA A 130 -14.29 1.87 15.85
N LEU A 131 -13.49 1.13 15.07
CA LEU A 131 -13.42 1.25 13.61
C LEU A 131 -12.78 -0.01 13.02
N PHE A 132 -13.25 -0.45 11.86
CA PHE A 132 -12.51 -1.36 10.98
C PHE A 132 -11.86 -0.56 9.85
N ALA A 133 -10.54 -0.55 9.80
CA ALA A 133 -9.77 0.00 8.69
C ALA A 133 -9.23 -1.16 7.83
N ILE A 134 -9.60 -1.18 6.57
CA ILE A 134 -9.16 -2.18 5.60
C ILE A 134 -8.17 -1.50 4.66
N ASP A 135 -6.89 -1.69 4.94
CA ASP A 135 -5.81 -1.13 4.12
C ASP A 135 -5.59 -1.97 2.86
N GLU A 136 -5.09 -1.35 1.81
CA GLU A 136 -4.92 -1.96 0.49
C GLU A 136 -6.19 -2.69 0.01
N ALA A 137 -7.34 -2.03 0.15
CA ALA A 137 -8.65 -2.62 -0.11
C ALA A 137 -8.84 -3.16 -1.55
N HIS A 138 -7.98 -2.77 -2.50
CA HIS A 138 -7.97 -3.37 -3.84
C HIS A 138 -7.70 -4.89 -3.81
N CYS A 139 -7.09 -5.40 -2.73
CA CYS A 139 -6.86 -6.83 -2.53
C CYS A 139 -8.17 -7.66 -2.41
N VAL A 140 -9.31 -7.03 -2.13
CA VAL A 140 -10.61 -7.72 -2.07
C VAL A 140 -11.17 -8.05 -3.44
N SER A 141 -10.72 -7.35 -4.47
CA SER A 141 -11.25 -7.44 -5.83
C SER A 141 -10.42 -8.37 -6.72
N GLU A 142 -11.08 -9.29 -7.42
CA GLU A 142 -10.45 -10.10 -8.47
C GLU A 142 -9.98 -9.26 -9.68
N TRP A 143 -10.50 -8.05 -9.81
CA TRP A 143 -10.10 -7.08 -10.84
C TRP A 143 -8.91 -6.23 -10.38
N GLY A 144 -8.58 -6.27 -9.08
CA GLY A 144 -7.42 -5.60 -8.52
C GLY A 144 -6.11 -6.29 -8.94
N HIS A 145 -5.02 -5.56 -8.89
CA HIS A 145 -3.70 -6.04 -9.30
C HIS A 145 -3.02 -7.00 -8.28
N ASP A 146 -3.55 -7.09 -7.06
CA ASP A 146 -3.05 -7.98 -5.98
C ASP A 146 -4.24 -8.62 -5.23
N PHE A 147 -5.03 -9.42 -5.94
CA PHE A 147 -6.17 -10.10 -5.34
C PHE A 147 -5.73 -11.11 -4.27
N ARG A 148 -6.40 -11.04 -3.10
CA ARG A 148 -6.19 -11.95 -1.97
C ARG A 148 -7.52 -12.50 -1.48
N PRO A 149 -7.77 -13.82 -1.63
CA PRO A 149 -9.04 -14.44 -1.22
C PRO A 149 -9.43 -14.17 0.24
N ASP A 150 -8.45 -14.09 1.14
CA ASP A 150 -8.69 -13.83 2.57
C ASP A 150 -9.39 -12.49 2.84
N TYR A 151 -9.21 -11.50 1.97
CA TYR A 151 -9.93 -10.22 2.08
C TYR A 151 -11.44 -10.35 1.89
N ARG A 152 -11.90 -11.29 1.05
CA ARG A 152 -13.34 -11.58 0.88
C ARG A 152 -13.94 -12.25 2.10
N LEU A 153 -13.13 -12.98 2.85
CA LEU A 153 -13.57 -13.63 4.08
C LEU A 153 -13.76 -12.66 5.26
N LEU A 154 -13.43 -11.37 5.09
CA LEU A 154 -13.69 -10.34 6.09
C LEU A 154 -15.18 -9.99 6.21
N ARG A 155 -15.99 -10.22 5.17
CA ARG A 155 -17.41 -9.80 5.15
C ARG A 155 -18.20 -10.32 6.36
N PRO A 156 -18.14 -11.61 6.77
CA PRO A 156 -18.84 -12.09 7.95
C PRO A 156 -18.42 -11.41 9.25
N LEU A 157 -17.14 -11.02 9.38
CA LEU A 157 -16.67 -10.23 10.52
C LEU A 157 -17.32 -8.85 10.54
N LEU A 158 -17.26 -8.15 9.40
CA LEU A 158 -17.81 -6.80 9.28
C LEU A 158 -19.32 -6.75 9.50
N ASP A 159 -20.05 -7.77 9.05
CA ASP A 159 -21.51 -7.85 9.23
C ASP A 159 -21.89 -8.17 10.68
N ARG A 160 -21.10 -8.99 11.40
CA ARG A 160 -21.30 -9.23 12.85
C ARG A 160 -21.18 -7.93 13.65
N PHE A 161 -20.28 -7.03 13.27
CA PHE A 161 -20.07 -5.73 13.88
C PHE A 161 -20.66 -4.60 13.03
N GLY A 162 -21.86 -4.79 12.48
CA GLY A 162 -22.49 -3.87 11.55
C GLY A 162 -22.74 -2.44 12.06
N HIS A 163 -22.68 -2.25 13.38
CA HIS A 163 -22.76 -0.93 14.04
C HIS A 163 -21.40 -0.20 14.09
N VAL A 164 -20.30 -0.90 13.81
CA VAL A 164 -18.95 -0.32 13.77
C VAL A 164 -18.68 0.17 12.35
N PRO A 165 -18.26 1.43 12.16
CA PRO A 165 -17.94 1.93 10.82
C PRO A 165 -16.77 1.18 10.22
N ARG A 166 -16.78 1.08 8.89
CA ARG A 166 -15.70 0.49 8.10
C ARG A 166 -15.12 1.52 7.16
N LEU A 167 -13.80 1.61 7.16
CA LEU A 167 -13.00 2.45 6.28
C LEU A 167 -12.13 1.58 5.40
N ALA A 168 -12.42 1.52 4.12
CA ALA A 168 -11.56 0.89 3.13
C ALA A 168 -10.65 1.93 2.49
N LEU A 169 -9.37 1.62 2.37
CA LEU A 169 -8.34 2.50 1.85
C LEU A 169 -7.58 1.82 0.72
N THR A 170 -7.39 2.51 -0.39
CA THR A 170 -6.51 2.06 -1.46
C THR A 170 -5.88 3.24 -2.19
N ALA A 171 -4.71 3.02 -2.79
CA ALA A 171 -4.06 4.02 -3.62
C ALA A 171 -4.66 4.08 -5.03
N THR A 172 -5.09 2.94 -5.55
CA THR A 172 -5.55 2.80 -6.94
C THR A 172 -6.73 1.84 -7.01
N ALA A 173 -7.76 2.24 -7.72
CA ALA A 173 -8.86 1.38 -8.12
C ALA A 173 -9.58 2.00 -9.32
N ASP A 174 -9.72 1.25 -10.41
CA ASP A 174 -10.58 1.62 -11.51
C ASP A 174 -12.07 1.52 -11.15
N ALA A 175 -12.97 1.85 -12.06
CA ALA A 175 -14.40 1.86 -11.79
C ALA A 175 -14.93 0.46 -11.41
N HIS A 176 -14.44 -0.60 -12.07
CA HIS A 176 -14.85 -1.98 -11.78
C HIS A 176 -14.34 -2.45 -10.42
N THR A 177 -13.06 -2.20 -10.14
CA THR A 177 -12.45 -2.50 -8.85
C THR A 177 -13.16 -1.78 -7.70
N ARG A 178 -13.49 -0.49 -7.87
CA ARG A 178 -14.24 0.27 -6.86
C ARG A 178 -15.62 -0.31 -6.59
N ALA A 179 -16.37 -0.64 -7.65
CA ALA A 179 -17.68 -1.24 -7.49
C ALA A 179 -17.63 -2.59 -6.76
N ASP A 180 -16.62 -3.42 -7.08
CA ASP A 180 -16.42 -4.70 -6.41
C ASP A 180 -16.01 -4.52 -4.94
N ILE A 181 -15.11 -3.60 -4.62
CA ILE A 181 -14.74 -3.27 -3.22
C ILE A 181 -15.96 -2.85 -2.41
N LEU A 182 -16.77 -1.95 -2.93
CA LEU A 182 -17.99 -1.48 -2.27
C LEU A 182 -18.95 -2.65 -1.98
N ALA A 183 -19.19 -3.51 -2.97
CA ALA A 183 -20.07 -4.67 -2.84
C ALA A 183 -19.51 -5.70 -1.83
N GLN A 184 -18.24 -6.08 -1.96
CA GLN A 184 -17.61 -7.10 -1.13
C GLN A 184 -17.50 -6.67 0.35
N LEU A 185 -17.21 -5.40 0.60
CA LEU A 185 -17.09 -4.87 1.96
C LEU A 185 -18.40 -4.30 2.52
N GLY A 186 -19.47 -4.28 1.74
CA GLY A 186 -20.77 -3.75 2.16
C GLY A 186 -20.73 -2.26 2.49
N ILE A 187 -20.04 -1.50 1.64
CA ILE A 187 -19.98 -0.05 1.71
C ILE A 187 -20.97 0.51 0.68
N PRO A 188 -21.88 1.42 1.05
CA PRO A 188 -22.83 1.98 0.10
C PRO A 188 -22.13 2.88 -0.93
N HIS A 189 -22.76 3.07 -2.10
CA HIS A 189 -22.16 3.84 -3.21
C HIS A 189 -21.84 5.30 -2.84
N ASP A 190 -22.63 5.92 -2.01
CA ASP A 190 -22.40 7.26 -1.49
C ASP A 190 -21.26 7.32 -0.46
N GLY A 191 -20.76 6.16 -0.02
CA GLY A 191 -19.56 6.02 0.82
C GLY A 191 -18.24 6.22 0.06
N LEU A 192 -18.25 6.36 -1.26
CA LEU A 192 -17.04 6.53 -2.06
C LEU A 192 -16.49 7.97 -1.99
N ILE A 193 -15.23 8.08 -1.60
CA ILE A 193 -14.45 9.32 -1.71
C ILE A 193 -13.28 9.09 -2.67
N LEU A 194 -13.24 9.89 -3.73
CA LEU A 194 -12.11 9.94 -4.66
C LEU A 194 -11.28 11.18 -4.36
N ALA A 195 -10.04 10.99 -3.91
CA ALA A 195 -9.07 12.07 -3.89
C ALA A 195 -8.44 12.22 -5.28
N GLY A 196 -8.08 13.44 -5.65
CA GLY A 196 -7.33 13.70 -6.88
C GLY A 196 -5.99 12.96 -6.87
N PHE A 197 -5.59 12.47 -8.03
CA PHE A 197 -4.29 11.79 -8.20
C PHE A 197 -3.15 12.77 -8.48
N ASP A 198 -3.42 14.07 -8.44
CA ASP A 198 -2.45 15.10 -8.73
C ASP A 198 -1.36 15.17 -7.64
N ARG A 199 -0.14 15.12 -8.07
CA ARG A 199 1.08 15.28 -7.28
C ARG A 199 1.90 16.41 -7.89
N PRO A 200 1.54 17.68 -7.61
CA PRO A 200 2.15 18.83 -8.27
C PRO A 200 3.66 18.96 -8.05
N ASN A 201 4.19 18.33 -6.99
CA ASN A 201 5.61 18.28 -6.72
C ASN A 201 6.37 17.22 -7.54
N ILE A 202 5.68 16.32 -8.24
CA ILE A 202 6.32 15.32 -9.11
C ILE A 202 6.27 15.77 -10.56
N ARG A 203 7.41 15.98 -11.17
CA ARG A 203 7.54 16.22 -12.60
C ARG A 203 7.59 14.89 -13.35
N TYR A 204 6.55 14.58 -14.10
CA TYR A 204 6.48 13.40 -14.95
C TYR A 204 7.17 13.66 -16.30
N ALA A 205 8.02 12.73 -16.71
CA ALA A 205 8.74 12.77 -17.98
C ALA A 205 8.76 11.39 -18.65
N MET A 206 8.77 11.37 -19.98
CA MET A 206 8.84 10.13 -20.78
C MET A 206 9.85 10.32 -21.90
N SER A 207 10.67 9.32 -22.16
CA SER A 207 11.65 9.32 -23.25
C SER A 207 11.74 7.96 -23.93
N PRO A 208 11.92 7.91 -25.26
CA PRO A 208 12.27 6.68 -25.95
C PRO A 208 13.59 6.11 -25.43
N ARG A 209 13.68 4.80 -25.32
CA ARG A 209 14.95 4.14 -24.96
C ARG A 209 15.96 4.26 -26.10
N SER A 210 17.11 4.81 -25.75
CA SER A 210 18.28 4.88 -26.63
C SER A 210 19.54 4.74 -25.75
N GLY A 211 19.95 3.50 -25.47
CA GLY A 211 21.02 3.22 -24.50
C GLY A 211 20.57 3.47 -23.06
N THR A 212 19.61 2.69 -22.58
CA THR A 212 18.92 2.86 -21.29
C THR A 212 19.85 3.06 -20.12
N THR A 213 20.95 2.31 -20.04
CA THR A 213 21.95 2.44 -18.95
C THR A 213 22.53 3.87 -18.91
N LYS A 214 22.89 4.44 -20.07
CA LYS A 214 23.42 5.80 -20.15
C LYS A 214 22.33 6.83 -19.79
N GLN A 215 21.11 6.66 -20.31
CA GLN A 215 20.00 7.57 -20.01
C GLN A 215 19.66 7.61 -18.52
N VAL A 216 19.67 6.43 -17.86
CA VAL A 216 19.46 6.35 -16.41
C VAL A 216 20.63 6.96 -15.66
N ALA A 217 21.86 6.73 -16.08
CA ALA A 217 23.05 7.34 -15.47
C ALA A 217 23.02 8.88 -15.58
N ASP A 218 22.62 9.40 -16.72
CA ASP A 218 22.46 10.84 -16.94
C ASP A 218 21.37 11.43 -16.01
N LEU A 219 20.25 10.73 -15.83
CA LEU A 219 19.20 11.13 -14.88
C LEU A 219 19.70 11.12 -13.43
N VAL A 220 20.40 10.06 -13.04
CA VAL A 220 21.02 9.92 -11.69
C VAL A 220 22.00 11.05 -11.42
N ALA A 221 22.83 11.40 -12.39
CA ALA A 221 23.77 12.51 -12.28
C ALA A 221 23.08 13.89 -12.18
N ALA A 222 21.97 14.07 -12.91
CA ALA A 222 21.22 15.32 -12.94
C ALA A 222 20.29 15.51 -11.75
N THR A 223 20.00 14.46 -10.97
CA THR A 223 19.02 14.51 -9.88
C THR A 223 19.67 14.08 -8.57
N PRO A 224 20.17 15.01 -7.76
CA PRO A 224 20.73 14.70 -6.45
C PRO A 224 19.65 14.15 -5.50
N GLY A 225 20.12 13.37 -4.49
CA GLY A 225 19.23 12.75 -3.52
C GLY A 225 18.85 11.29 -3.85
N PRO A 226 18.20 10.58 -2.94
CA PRO A 226 17.90 9.17 -3.11
C PRO A 226 16.91 8.93 -4.25
N GLY A 227 17.10 7.82 -4.97
CA GLY A 227 16.27 7.47 -6.11
C GLY A 227 16.01 5.97 -6.24
N ILE A 228 14.95 5.64 -6.96
CA ILE A 228 14.58 4.26 -7.27
C ILE A 228 14.54 4.09 -8.79
N VAL A 229 15.17 3.02 -9.28
CA VAL A 229 15.13 2.65 -10.70
C VAL A 229 14.46 1.29 -10.83
N TYR A 230 13.26 1.24 -11.39
CA TYR A 230 12.54 0.00 -11.62
C TYR A 230 12.99 -0.67 -12.92
N VAL A 231 13.33 -1.95 -12.80
CA VAL A 231 13.80 -2.80 -13.89
C VAL A 231 12.93 -4.06 -13.96
N GLN A 232 12.63 -4.55 -15.16
CA GLN A 232 11.67 -5.65 -15.34
C GLN A 232 12.21 -7.03 -14.98
N SER A 233 13.54 -7.22 -14.94
CA SER A 233 14.16 -8.53 -14.67
C SER A 233 15.23 -8.46 -13.58
N ARG A 234 15.43 -9.58 -12.88
CA ARG A 234 16.46 -9.72 -11.83
C ARG A 234 17.86 -9.43 -12.39
N ALA A 235 18.24 -10.13 -13.47
CA ALA A 235 19.53 -9.96 -14.12
C ALA A 235 19.73 -8.53 -14.66
N GLY A 236 18.66 -7.89 -15.17
CA GLY A 236 18.71 -6.49 -15.59
C GLY A 236 18.92 -5.55 -14.41
N THR A 237 18.36 -5.87 -13.24
CA THR A 237 18.53 -5.10 -12.00
C THR A 237 20.00 -5.11 -11.55
N ASP A 238 20.61 -6.29 -11.47
CA ASP A 238 22.02 -6.44 -11.08
C ASP A 238 22.94 -5.73 -12.07
N LYS A 239 22.74 -5.97 -13.36
CA LYS A 239 23.54 -5.34 -14.43
C LYS A 239 23.46 -3.80 -14.40
N LEU A 240 22.27 -3.25 -14.16
CA LEU A 240 22.10 -1.80 -14.09
C LEU A 240 22.70 -1.23 -12.81
N ALA A 241 22.56 -1.92 -11.67
CA ALA A 241 23.17 -1.50 -10.42
C ALA A 241 24.69 -1.45 -10.52
N ASP A 242 25.31 -2.46 -11.12
CA ASP A 242 26.76 -2.50 -11.38
C ASP A 242 27.20 -1.32 -12.26
N ALA A 243 26.48 -1.09 -13.35
CA ALA A 243 26.79 0.01 -14.27
C ALA A 243 26.64 1.40 -13.62
N LEU A 244 25.61 1.61 -12.79
CA LEU A 244 25.38 2.86 -12.09
C LEU A 244 26.36 3.10 -10.94
N SER A 245 26.96 2.06 -10.38
CA SER A 245 28.03 2.20 -9.36
C SER A 245 29.21 3.00 -9.88
N ALA A 246 29.44 3.02 -11.19
CA ALA A 246 30.47 3.85 -11.83
C ALA A 246 30.18 5.37 -11.75
N THR A 247 28.96 5.78 -11.40
CA THR A 247 28.61 7.21 -11.22
C THR A 247 29.16 7.81 -9.92
N GLY A 248 29.76 7.01 -9.05
CA GLY A 248 30.29 7.42 -7.74
C GLY A 248 29.22 7.54 -6.64
N ARG A 249 27.96 7.28 -6.93
CA ARG A 249 26.89 7.23 -5.92
C ARG A 249 26.76 5.83 -5.32
N PRO A 250 26.31 5.69 -4.07
CA PRO A 250 25.94 4.39 -3.52
C PRO A 250 24.77 3.80 -4.31
N VAL A 251 24.95 2.59 -4.85
CA VAL A 251 23.91 1.87 -5.59
C VAL A 251 23.74 0.47 -5.01
N ARG A 252 22.51 0.02 -4.88
CA ARG A 252 22.17 -1.33 -4.44
C ARG A 252 21.13 -1.94 -5.37
N ALA A 253 21.18 -3.27 -5.52
CA ALA A 253 20.14 -4.04 -6.20
C ALA A 253 19.13 -4.56 -5.19
N TYR A 254 17.87 -4.69 -5.64
CA TYR A 254 16.79 -5.30 -4.85
C TYR A 254 15.84 -6.11 -5.73
N HIS A 255 15.80 -7.42 -5.53
CA HIS A 255 14.87 -8.32 -6.21
C HIS A 255 14.65 -9.62 -5.40
N ALA A 256 13.60 -10.35 -5.70
CA ALA A 256 13.20 -11.55 -4.98
C ALA A 256 14.22 -12.71 -5.05
N GLY A 257 15.20 -12.65 -5.97
CA GLY A 257 16.29 -13.63 -6.07
C GLY A 257 17.44 -13.43 -5.08
N LEU A 258 17.48 -12.28 -4.38
CA LEU A 258 18.49 -12.03 -3.34
C LEU A 258 18.10 -12.76 -2.04
N ASP A 259 19.11 -13.13 -1.27
CA ASP A 259 18.92 -13.62 0.09
C ASP A 259 18.07 -12.65 0.94
N PRO A 260 17.13 -13.14 1.76
CA PRO A 260 16.28 -12.28 2.59
C PRO A 260 17.06 -11.32 3.49
N ALA A 261 18.20 -11.75 4.06
CA ALA A 261 19.04 -10.90 4.89
C ALA A 261 19.69 -9.78 4.08
N VAL A 262 20.15 -10.07 2.85
CA VAL A 262 20.70 -9.07 1.93
C VAL A 262 19.62 -8.07 1.52
N ARG A 263 18.40 -8.52 1.24
CA ARG A 263 17.26 -7.62 0.92
C ARG A 263 16.96 -6.68 2.07
N ALA A 264 16.87 -7.21 3.29
CA ALA A 264 16.63 -6.40 4.48
C ALA A 264 17.75 -5.37 4.72
N ALA A 265 19.01 -5.77 4.57
CA ALA A 265 20.16 -4.89 4.71
C ALA A 265 20.16 -3.77 3.64
N ASN A 266 19.88 -4.11 2.38
CA ASN A 266 19.83 -3.14 1.28
C ASN A 266 18.67 -2.15 1.48
N GLN A 267 17.50 -2.62 1.93
CA GLN A 267 16.36 -1.76 2.24
C GLN A 267 16.68 -0.80 3.39
N SER A 268 17.25 -1.29 4.47
CA SER A 268 17.64 -0.46 5.62
C SER A 268 18.69 0.59 5.24
N ALA A 269 19.66 0.20 4.43
CA ALA A 269 20.69 1.11 3.92
C ALA A 269 20.06 2.21 3.04
N PHE A 270 19.09 1.87 2.18
CA PHE A 270 18.38 2.84 1.35
C PHE A 270 17.59 3.84 2.19
N VAL A 271 16.86 3.37 3.19
CA VAL A 271 16.08 4.25 4.08
C VAL A 271 16.97 5.23 4.83
N ALA A 272 18.16 4.79 5.27
CA ALA A 272 19.09 5.60 6.03
C ALA A 272 19.96 6.55 5.17
N SER A 273 20.04 6.33 3.86
CA SER A 273 20.94 7.09 2.98
C SER A 273 20.27 8.34 2.42
N GLU A 274 21.05 9.42 2.28
CA GLU A 274 20.59 10.68 1.69
C GLU A 274 20.80 10.77 0.17
N ASP A 275 21.49 9.78 -0.45
CA ASP A 275 21.84 9.85 -1.88
C ASP A 275 21.88 8.48 -2.59
N MET A 276 21.50 7.39 -1.92
CA MET A 276 21.53 6.05 -2.51
C MET A 276 20.54 5.90 -3.65
N VAL A 277 20.96 5.18 -4.69
CA VAL A 277 20.10 4.71 -5.77
C VAL A 277 19.79 3.23 -5.57
N MET A 278 18.51 2.88 -5.54
CA MET A 278 18.05 1.50 -5.50
C MET A 278 17.62 1.05 -6.90
N CYS A 279 18.35 0.12 -7.50
CA CYS A 279 17.88 -0.59 -8.71
C CYS A 279 17.04 -1.77 -8.29
N ALA A 280 15.78 -1.84 -8.72
CA ALA A 280 14.87 -2.82 -8.16
C ALA A 280 13.89 -3.38 -9.19
N THR A 281 13.44 -4.62 -8.95
CA THR A 281 12.20 -5.10 -9.54
C THR A 281 11.00 -4.59 -8.73
N ILE A 282 9.77 -4.88 -9.19
CA ILE A 282 8.54 -4.57 -8.46
C ILE A 282 8.47 -5.14 -7.03
N ALA A 283 9.37 -6.08 -6.69
CA ALA A 283 9.52 -6.59 -5.33
C ALA A 283 9.95 -5.52 -4.33
N PHE A 284 10.59 -4.43 -4.79
CA PHE A 284 10.90 -3.26 -4.00
C PHE A 284 9.74 -2.28 -4.05
N GLY A 285 8.75 -2.51 -3.27
CA GLY A 285 7.56 -1.72 -3.40
C GLY A 285 6.80 -1.54 -2.10
N MET A 286 6.17 -2.57 -1.64
CA MET A 286 5.30 -2.48 -0.47
C MET A 286 6.14 -2.36 0.81
N GLY A 287 5.80 -1.38 1.66
CA GLY A 287 6.46 -1.19 2.96
C GLY A 287 7.67 -0.25 2.99
N ILE A 288 8.01 0.43 1.89
CA ILE A 288 9.09 1.42 1.91
C ILE A 288 8.50 2.79 2.20
N ASP A 289 8.79 3.30 3.39
CA ASP A 289 8.44 4.65 3.79
C ASP A 289 9.69 5.52 3.91
N LYS A 290 10.12 6.05 2.75
CA LYS A 290 11.20 7.04 2.65
C LYS A 290 10.62 8.30 2.02
N PRO A 291 10.49 9.40 2.78
CA PRO A 291 9.79 10.59 2.31
C PRO A 291 10.56 11.40 1.26
N ASP A 292 11.89 11.37 1.31
CA ASP A 292 12.80 12.23 0.55
C ASP A 292 13.30 11.63 -0.77
N VAL A 293 12.61 10.66 -1.35
CA VAL A 293 12.97 10.10 -2.67
C VAL A 293 12.84 11.17 -3.74
N ARG A 294 13.94 11.51 -4.39
CA ARG A 294 14.01 12.62 -5.38
C ARG A 294 13.66 12.20 -6.79
N PHE A 295 13.83 10.93 -7.14
CA PHE A 295 13.38 10.45 -8.44
C PHE A 295 12.96 8.98 -8.39
N VAL A 296 12.02 8.66 -9.28
CA VAL A 296 11.65 7.28 -9.63
C VAL A 296 11.78 7.15 -11.13
N ALA A 297 12.65 6.25 -11.59
CA ALA A 297 12.85 5.95 -13.00
C ALA A 297 12.33 4.55 -13.34
N HIS A 298 11.78 4.40 -14.53
CA HIS A 298 11.37 3.10 -15.08
C HIS A 298 12.20 2.80 -16.33
N ALA A 299 12.97 1.73 -16.31
CA ALA A 299 13.78 1.26 -17.44
C ALA A 299 12.95 0.35 -18.39
N GLY A 300 11.67 0.63 -18.55
CA GLY A 300 10.69 -0.07 -19.36
C GLY A 300 9.28 0.15 -18.83
N LEU A 301 8.25 -0.20 -19.61
CA LEU A 301 6.85 -0.02 -19.21
C LEU A 301 6.52 -0.85 -17.97
N PRO A 302 5.90 -0.26 -16.93
CA PRO A 302 5.32 -1.00 -15.81
C PRO A 302 4.19 -1.94 -16.27
N LYS A 303 3.73 -2.81 -15.39
CA LYS A 303 2.70 -3.81 -15.71
C LYS A 303 1.33 -3.19 -16.02
N SER A 304 1.01 -2.09 -15.35
CA SER A 304 -0.25 -1.34 -15.51
C SER A 304 -0.04 0.11 -15.14
N ILE A 305 -1.05 0.94 -15.40
CA ILE A 305 -1.06 2.35 -15.03
C ILE A 305 -1.13 2.48 -13.50
N GLU A 306 -1.82 1.59 -12.82
CA GLU A 306 -1.94 1.55 -11.35
C GLU A 306 -0.57 1.26 -10.72
N ALA A 307 0.17 0.27 -11.25
CA ALA A 307 1.53 -0.02 -10.83
C ALA A 307 2.44 1.20 -11.03
N TYR A 308 2.33 1.87 -12.17
CA TYR A 308 3.08 3.10 -12.44
C TYR A 308 2.80 4.19 -11.41
N TYR A 309 1.52 4.42 -11.07
CA TYR A 309 1.16 5.40 -10.05
C TYR A 309 1.65 5.03 -8.66
N GLN A 310 1.57 3.76 -8.28
CA GLN A 310 2.08 3.30 -6.98
C GLN A 310 3.60 3.46 -6.88
N GLU A 311 4.32 3.14 -7.95
CA GLU A 311 5.77 3.20 -8.01
C GLU A 311 6.25 4.64 -8.05
N THR A 312 5.70 5.49 -8.92
CA THR A 312 6.04 6.92 -8.99
C THR A 312 5.60 7.70 -7.76
N GLY A 313 4.51 7.29 -7.13
CA GLY A 313 4.00 7.89 -5.89
C GLY A 313 4.95 7.77 -4.68
N ARG A 314 6.05 7.02 -4.80
CA ARG A 314 7.12 6.96 -3.79
C ARG A 314 7.99 8.21 -3.81
N ALA A 315 8.04 8.92 -4.94
CA ALA A 315 8.82 10.15 -5.07
C ALA A 315 8.18 11.29 -4.27
N GLY A 316 9.01 12.12 -3.63
CA GLY A 316 8.61 13.37 -3.02
C GLY A 316 7.45 13.30 -2.03
N ARG A 317 7.41 12.31 -1.13
CA ARG A 317 6.35 12.19 -0.11
C ARG A 317 6.40 13.31 0.92
N ASP A 318 7.57 13.92 1.10
CA ASP A 318 7.79 15.11 1.91
C ASP A 318 7.17 16.39 1.33
N GLY A 319 6.76 16.36 0.05
CA GLY A 319 6.22 17.49 -0.67
C GLY A 319 7.26 18.26 -1.50
N ASP A 320 8.53 17.93 -1.36
CA ASP A 320 9.61 18.57 -2.13
C ASP A 320 9.61 18.09 -3.59
N PRO A 321 10.19 18.89 -4.51
CA PRO A 321 10.25 18.55 -5.93
C PRO A 321 10.91 17.19 -6.16
N ALA A 322 10.28 16.39 -7.01
CA ALA A 322 10.76 15.07 -7.41
C ALA A 322 10.49 14.81 -8.90
N VAL A 323 11.13 13.79 -9.45
CA VAL A 323 11.01 13.41 -10.87
C VAL A 323 10.54 11.97 -10.99
N ALA A 324 9.56 11.73 -11.86
CA ALA A 324 9.19 10.41 -12.34
C ALA A 324 9.53 10.33 -13.84
N HIS A 325 10.45 9.45 -14.22
CA HIS A 325 10.90 9.34 -15.62
C HIS A 325 10.70 7.92 -16.15
N LEU A 326 9.94 7.79 -17.21
CA LEU A 326 9.71 6.53 -17.91
C LEU A 326 10.55 6.48 -19.20
N PHE A 327 11.45 5.50 -19.31
CA PHE A 327 12.17 5.15 -20.54
C PHE A 327 11.44 3.99 -21.22
N TRP A 328 10.81 4.23 -22.35
CA TRP A 328 9.96 3.26 -23.04
C TRP A 328 10.57 2.81 -24.38
N GLY A 329 10.19 1.64 -24.86
CA GLY A 329 10.59 1.11 -26.16
C GLY A 329 9.43 0.38 -26.85
N ALA A 330 9.51 0.21 -28.15
CA ALA A 330 8.49 -0.48 -28.94
C ALA A 330 8.27 -1.94 -28.50
N ASP A 331 9.33 -2.61 -28.05
CA ASP A 331 9.29 -3.96 -27.49
C ASP A 331 8.50 -4.07 -26.18
N ASP A 332 8.37 -2.99 -25.42
CA ASP A 332 7.53 -2.97 -24.19
C ASP A 332 6.06 -3.13 -24.55
N PHE A 333 5.60 -2.51 -25.62
CA PHE A 333 4.21 -2.64 -26.07
C PHE A 333 3.91 -4.05 -26.59
N ALA A 334 4.86 -4.68 -27.28
CA ALA A 334 4.71 -6.07 -27.70
C ALA A 334 4.58 -7.02 -26.49
N ARG A 335 5.45 -6.86 -25.49
CA ARG A 335 5.37 -7.61 -24.21
C ARG A 335 4.10 -7.33 -23.43
N ALA A 336 3.63 -6.09 -23.42
CA ALA A 336 2.38 -5.74 -22.75
C ALA A 336 1.17 -6.42 -23.44
N ARG A 337 1.12 -6.44 -24.77
CA ARG A 337 0.06 -7.12 -25.54
C ARG A 337 0.06 -8.63 -25.29
N GLN A 338 1.24 -9.27 -25.27
CA GLN A 338 1.37 -10.70 -24.97
C GLN A 338 0.81 -11.01 -23.57
N ARG A 339 1.19 -10.26 -22.55
CA ARG A 339 0.67 -10.43 -21.17
C ARG A 339 -0.85 -10.28 -21.08
N LEU A 340 -1.42 -9.32 -21.82
CA LEU A 340 -2.88 -9.13 -21.87
C LEU A 340 -3.57 -10.32 -22.54
N GLY A 341 -2.97 -10.90 -23.58
CA GLY A 341 -3.45 -12.12 -24.23
C GLY A 341 -3.43 -13.32 -23.28
N GLU A 342 -2.33 -13.56 -22.59
CA GLU A 342 -2.19 -14.63 -21.59
C GLU A 342 -3.21 -14.52 -20.45
N VAL A 343 -3.40 -13.32 -19.88
CA VAL A 343 -4.40 -13.08 -18.83
C VAL A 343 -5.82 -13.30 -19.34
N ALA A 344 -6.12 -12.93 -20.58
CA ALA A 344 -7.42 -13.17 -21.16
C ALA A 344 -7.70 -14.65 -21.38
N GLU A 345 -6.70 -15.42 -21.83
CA GLU A 345 -6.80 -16.88 -22.02
C GLU A 345 -7.00 -17.60 -20.68
N ASP A 346 -6.24 -17.24 -19.66
CA ASP A 346 -6.38 -17.79 -18.30
C ASP A 346 -7.77 -17.52 -17.70
N ARG A 347 -8.31 -16.32 -17.91
CA ARG A 347 -9.68 -15.96 -17.46
C ARG A 347 -10.74 -16.79 -18.18
N ILE A 348 -10.63 -16.92 -19.49
CA ILE A 348 -11.54 -17.75 -20.29
C ILE A 348 -11.46 -19.23 -19.86
N ALA A 349 -10.26 -19.75 -19.61
CA ALA A 349 -10.07 -21.11 -19.13
C ALA A 349 -10.69 -21.31 -17.72
N GLY A 350 -10.49 -20.37 -16.80
CA GLY A 350 -11.08 -20.37 -15.46
C GLY A 350 -12.61 -20.33 -15.50
N GLU A 351 -13.19 -19.48 -16.35
CA GLU A 351 -14.64 -19.39 -16.54
C GLU A 351 -15.25 -20.67 -17.13
N ARG A 352 -14.57 -21.28 -18.10
CA ARG A 352 -15.00 -22.59 -18.65
C ARG A 352 -14.99 -23.69 -17.58
N VAL A 353 -14.01 -23.72 -16.69
CA VAL A 353 -13.95 -24.68 -15.58
C VAL A 353 -15.11 -24.44 -14.59
N ARG A 354 -15.40 -23.18 -14.27
CA ARG A 354 -16.55 -22.82 -13.40
C ARG A 354 -17.88 -23.24 -14.00
N LEU A 355 -18.09 -22.96 -15.28
CA LEU A 355 -19.31 -23.35 -15.98
C LEU A 355 -19.46 -24.87 -16.08
N ALA A 356 -18.37 -25.60 -16.32
CA ALA A 356 -18.38 -27.07 -16.33
C ALA A 356 -18.73 -27.66 -14.95
N ALA A 357 -18.22 -27.06 -13.86
CA ALA A 357 -18.55 -27.48 -12.49
C ALA A 357 -20.02 -27.23 -12.13
N LEU A 358 -20.61 -26.13 -12.62
CA LEU A 358 -22.03 -25.83 -12.44
C LEU A 358 -22.97 -26.70 -13.29
N ALA A 359 -22.50 -27.23 -14.41
CA ALA A 359 -23.24 -28.09 -15.33
C ALA A 359 -23.16 -29.59 -14.99
N SER A 360 -22.31 -29.99 -14.04
CA SER A 360 -22.22 -31.39 -13.60
C SER A 360 -23.35 -31.69 -12.62
N PRO A 361 -24.28 -32.62 -12.95
CA PRO A 361 -25.29 -33.04 -11.99
C PRO A 361 -24.59 -33.77 -10.83
N GLY A 362 -24.88 -33.32 -9.59
CA GLY A 362 -24.44 -33.95 -8.36
C GLY A 362 -25.06 -35.34 -8.15
#